data_ebdca39061057a416bb6f988a22fe4c0
#
_entry.id   ebdca39061057a416bb6f988a22fe4c0
#
_cell.length_a   1.000
_cell.length_b   1.000
_cell.length_c   1.000
_cell.angle_alpha   90.00
_cell.angle_beta   90.00
_cell.angle_gamma   90.00
#
_symmetry.space_group_name_H-M   'P 1'
#
loop_
_entity.id
_entity.type
_entity.pdbx_description
1 polymer ?
#
loop_
_entity_poly.entity_id
_entity_poly.type
_entity_poly.pdbx_seq_one_letter_code
_entity_poly.pdbx_strand_id
1 'polypeptide(L)'
;LEQNHVNDEIEVNFNDRNLKILVPKNAEEAIRVLQSQLDQRTGRFEVVVNINSTANEDQNIILKGKAFAIIPMPVPNKHIGAGQLINKKDITWRKVRIKQQSFGVVGSMEQLLDHVAKRPLTAGRLIRMSDIRPQQLIKKGEFVTLHFKNKTMSLSTRGVSVEPGSR
;
A
#
# COMPACT_ATOMS: atom_id res chain seq x y z
N LEU A 1 -20.08 -7.88 -7.08
CA LEU A 1 -19.24 -6.87 -6.41
C LEU A 1 -18.82 -7.45 -5.06
N GLU A 2 -17.77 -8.29 -5.07
CA GLU A 2 -17.15 -8.80 -3.85
C GLU A 2 -16.39 -7.65 -3.20
N GLN A 3 -16.90 -7.22 -2.04
CA GLN A 3 -16.18 -6.32 -1.15
C GLN A 3 -15.03 -7.12 -0.52
N ASN A 4 -13.84 -6.99 -1.09
CA ASN A 4 -12.61 -7.34 -0.38
C ASN A 4 -12.54 -6.42 0.85
N HIS A 5 -12.96 -6.93 2.00
CA HIS A 5 -12.61 -6.35 3.29
C HIS A 5 -11.10 -6.54 3.49
N VAL A 6 -10.34 -5.62 2.95
CA VAL A 6 -8.98 -5.39 3.42
C VAL A 6 -9.17 -4.94 4.87
N ASN A 7 -8.64 -5.71 5.81
CA ASN A 7 -8.58 -5.33 7.21
C ASN A 7 -7.70 -4.07 7.29
N ASP A 8 -8.32 -2.90 7.12
CA ASP A 8 -7.64 -1.61 7.18
C ASP A 8 -7.16 -1.41 8.62
N GLU A 9 -5.91 -1.66 8.85
CA GLU A 9 -5.27 -1.39 10.13
C GLU A 9 -5.17 0.14 10.30
N ILE A 10 -5.73 0.65 11.39
CA ILE A 10 -5.72 2.08 11.69
C ILE A 10 -4.73 2.31 12.82
N GLU A 11 -3.76 3.19 12.60
CA GLU A 11 -2.90 3.70 13.66
C GLU A 11 -3.50 4.97 14.23
N VAL A 12 -3.74 4.95 15.55
CA VAL A 12 -4.29 6.08 16.30
C VAL A 12 -3.23 6.66 17.22
N ASN A 13 -3.02 7.95 17.14
CA ASN A 13 -2.12 8.68 18.01
C ASN A 13 -2.91 9.77 18.75
N PHE A 14 -3.09 9.62 20.06
CA PHE A 14 -3.71 10.64 20.89
C PHE A 14 -2.76 11.81 21.11
N ASN A 15 -3.32 13.03 21.19
CA ASN A 15 -2.54 14.25 21.48
C ASN A 15 -2.03 14.25 22.92
N ASP A 16 -2.83 13.69 23.84
CA ASP A 16 -2.44 13.53 25.25
C ASP A 16 -1.79 12.14 25.45
N ARG A 17 -0.49 12.15 25.70
CA ARG A 17 0.29 10.92 25.95
C ARG A 17 0.09 10.36 27.35
N ASN A 18 -0.45 11.17 28.27
CA ASN A 18 -0.62 10.81 29.68
C ASN A 18 -2.07 10.52 30.03
N LEU A 19 -2.95 10.41 29.02
CA LEU A 19 -4.35 10.09 29.23
C LEU A 19 -4.48 8.72 29.93
N LYS A 20 -4.93 8.74 31.18
CA LYS A 20 -5.25 7.56 31.96
C LYS A 20 -6.76 7.54 32.18
N ILE A 21 -7.41 6.53 31.67
CA ILE A 21 -8.84 6.29 31.88
C ILE A 21 -8.95 5.11 32.85
N LEU A 22 -9.51 5.37 34.04
CA LEU A 22 -9.79 4.33 35.03
C LEU A 22 -11.16 3.73 34.74
N VAL A 23 -11.18 2.45 34.42
CA VAL A 23 -12.39 1.71 34.07
C VAL A 23 -12.62 0.61 35.10
N PRO A 24 -13.86 0.38 35.55
CA PRO A 24 -14.18 -0.74 36.45
C PRO A 24 -13.83 -2.08 35.80
N LYS A 25 -13.31 -3.02 36.57
CA LYS A 25 -12.82 -4.33 36.12
C LYS A 25 -13.91 -5.21 35.45
N ASN A 26 -15.19 -4.99 35.78
CA ASN A 26 -16.33 -5.79 35.35
C ASN A 26 -17.29 -5.05 34.43
N ALA A 27 -16.90 -3.94 33.83
CA ALA A 27 -17.80 -3.18 32.95
C ALA A 27 -17.62 -3.65 31.51
N GLU A 28 -18.59 -4.43 31.02
CA GLU A 28 -18.61 -4.88 29.60
C GLU A 28 -18.80 -3.71 28.60
N GLU A 29 -19.37 -2.58 29.04
CA GLU A 29 -19.55 -1.36 28.24
C GLU A 29 -19.10 -0.11 29.02
N ALA A 30 -17.85 -0.10 29.47
CA ALA A 30 -17.34 1.02 30.27
C ALA A 30 -17.20 2.32 29.49
N ILE A 31 -17.11 2.27 28.17
CA ILE A 31 -16.88 3.42 27.29
C ILE A 31 -17.92 3.42 26.19
N ARG A 32 -18.68 4.50 26.08
CA ARG A 32 -19.63 4.76 24.98
C ARG A 32 -19.13 5.92 24.12
N VAL A 33 -19.10 5.73 22.82
CA VAL A 33 -18.84 6.83 21.88
C VAL A 33 -20.15 7.58 21.67
N LEU A 34 -20.18 8.86 22.06
CA LEU A 34 -21.34 9.75 21.88
C LEU A 34 -21.28 10.47 20.54
N GLN A 35 -20.10 10.95 20.17
CA GLN A 35 -19.88 11.69 18.93
C GLN A 35 -18.48 11.42 18.42
N SER A 36 -18.33 11.34 17.09
CA SER A 36 -17.02 11.22 16.45
C SER A 36 -16.96 12.09 15.20
N GLN A 37 -15.84 12.78 15.04
CA GLN A 37 -15.49 13.55 13.84
C GLN A 37 -14.09 13.16 13.37
N LEU A 38 -13.93 12.93 12.06
CA LEU A 38 -12.65 12.62 11.43
C LEU A 38 -12.47 13.50 10.19
N ASP A 39 -11.44 14.34 10.21
CA ASP A 39 -10.98 15.03 9.00
C ASP A 39 -10.07 14.07 8.19
N GLN A 40 -10.62 13.50 7.14
CA GLN A 40 -9.91 12.54 6.27
C GLN A 40 -8.68 13.15 5.60
N ARG A 41 -8.63 14.47 5.39
CA ARG A 41 -7.50 15.14 4.75
C ARG A 41 -6.29 15.26 5.69
N THR A 42 -6.54 15.57 6.96
CA THR A 42 -5.47 15.79 7.95
C THR A 42 -5.27 14.59 8.86
N GLY A 43 -6.21 13.65 8.88
CA GLY A 43 -6.26 12.53 9.82
C GLY A 43 -6.61 12.97 11.24
N ARG A 44 -6.95 14.22 11.49
CA ARG A 44 -7.34 14.69 12.83
C ARG A 44 -8.71 14.12 13.19
N PHE A 45 -8.81 13.61 14.39
CA PHE A 45 -10.09 13.17 14.93
C PHE A 45 -10.38 13.84 16.28
N GLU A 46 -11.65 13.97 16.54
CA GLU A 46 -12.21 14.34 17.84
C GLU A 46 -13.35 13.36 18.15
N VAL A 47 -13.28 12.73 19.31
CA VAL A 47 -14.28 11.77 19.77
C VAL A 47 -14.71 12.14 21.17
N VAL A 48 -16.01 12.26 21.37
CA VAL A 48 -16.60 12.41 22.70
C VAL A 48 -17.01 11.04 23.19
N VAL A 49 -16.43 10.61 24.30
CA VAL A 49 -16.74 9.35 24.93
C VAL A 49 -17.37 9.60 26.31
N ASN A 50 -18.40 8.84 26.62
CA ASN A 50 -18.95 8.75 27.95
C ASN A 50 -18.32 7.54 28.66
N ILE A 51 -17.89 7.75 29.90
CA ILE A 51 -17.29 6.70 30.70
C ILE A 51 -18.20 6.44 31.89
N ASN A 52 -18.77 5.25 31.95
CA ASN A 52 -19.55 4.79 33.08
C ASN A 52 -18.59 4.42 34.21
N SER A 53 -18.46 5.31 35.21
CA SER A 53 -17.70 5.04 36.43
C SER A 53 -18.62 4.57 37.54
N THR A 54 -18.26 3.47 38.19
CA THR A 54 -19.01 2.96 39.35
C THR A 54 -18.93 3.84 40.60
N ALA A 55 -18.03 4.85 40.57
CA ALA A 55 -17.73 5.64 41.76
C ALA A 55 -18.50 6.96 41.84
N ASN A 56 -18.86 7.60 40.76
CA ASN A 56 -19.68 8.83 40.68
C ASN A 56 -19.75 9.30 39.22
N GLU A 57 -20.98 9.65 38.81
CA GLU A 57 -21.35 10.41 37.61
C GLU A 57 -20.68 10.03 36.28
N ASP A 58 -21.51 9.80 35.30
CA ASP A 58 -21.09 9.65 33.89
C ASP A 58 -20.18 10.83 33.46
N GLN A 59 -18.93 10.54 33.14
CA GLN A 59 -18.00 11.57 32.67
C GLN A 59 -17.90 11.55 31.16
N ASN A 60 -18.12 12.71 30.55
CA ASN A 60 -17.82 12.89 29.11
C ASN A 60 -16.39 13.39 28.94
N ILE A 61 -15.59 12.63 28.20
CA ILE A 61 -14.21 12.98 27.90
C ILE A 61 -14.08 13.21 26.39
N ILE A 62 -13.38 14.29 26.02
CA ILE A 62 -13.08 14.59 24.63
C ILE A 62 -11.68 14.05 24.30
N LEU A 63 -11.62 13.05 23.41
CA LEU A 63 -10.38 12.48 22.90
C LEU A 63 -10.03 13.13 21.57
N LYS A 64 -8.83 13.70 21.49
CA LYS A 64 -8.32 14.32 20.26
C LYS A 64 -7.01 13.66 19.84
N GLY A 65 -6.85 13.51 18.53
CA GLY A 65 -5.63 12.89 18.02
C GLY A 65 -5.55 12.87 16.51
N LYS A 66 -4.72 11.95 16.01
CA LYS A 66 -4.59 11.66 14.58
C LYS A 66 -4.75 10.18 14.34
N ALA A 67 -5.58 9.83 13.38
CA ALA A 67 -5.78 8.49 12.87
C ALA A 67 -5.29 8.39 11.43
N PHE A 68 -4.56 7.33 11.10
CA PHE A 68 -4.04 7.08 9.77
C PHE A 68 -4.33 5.65 9.39
N ALA A 69 -4.85 5.44 8.19
CA ALA A 69 -4.92 4.11 7.61
C ALA A 69 -3.49 3.62 7.30
N ILE A 70 -3.23 2.37 7.67
CA ILE A 70 -1.96 1.68 7.41
C ILE A 70 -2.23 0.57 6.40
N ILE A 71 -1.51 0.61 5.29
CA ILE A 71 -1.58 -0.46 4.30
C ILE A 71 -0.20 -1.06 4.08
N PRO A 72 -0.14 -2.38 3.81
CA PRO A 72 1.09 -3.01 3.37
C PRO A 72 1.41 -2.55 1.94
N MET A 73 2.63 -2.04 1.72
CA MET A 73 3.13 -1.58 0.43
C MET A 73 4.41 -2.34 0.07
N PRO A 74 4.59 -2.72 -1.22
CA PRO A 74 5.81 -3.36 -1.68
C PRO A 74 6.95 -2.35 -1.72
N VAL A 75 8.07 -2.68 -1.09
CA VAL A 75 9.30 -1.87 -1.07
C VAL A 75 10.50 -2.73 -1.39
N PRO A 76 11.57 -2.19 -2.00
CA PRO A 76 12.81 -2.93 -2.19
C PRO A 76 13.41 -3.33 -0.84
N ASN A 77 13.89 -4.58 -0.71
CA ASN A 77 14.65 -5.02 0.46
C ASN A 77 16.15 -4.71 0.33
N LYS A 78 16.61 -4.37 -0.87
CA LYS A 78 17.97 -3.97 -1.19
C LYS A 78 17.99 -2.89 -2.27
N HIS A 79 19.16 -2.35 -2.56
CA HIS A 79 19.37 -1.44 -3.69
C HIS A 79 19.15 -2.16 -5.03
N ILE A 80 18.35 -1.57 -5.94
CA ILE A 80 18.12 -2.04 -7.31
C ILE A 80 18.63 -0.97 -8.26
N GLY A 81 19.61 -1.31 -9.09
CA GLY A 81 20.21 -0.37 -10.04
C GLY A 81 19.28 -0.02 -11.19
N ALA A 82 19.53 1.12 -11.85
CA ALA A 82 18.81 1.50 -13.07
C ALA A 82 19.00 0.43 -14.17
N GLY A 83 17.93 0.10 -14.89
CA GLY A 83 17.90 -0.95 -15.90
C GLY A 83 17.81 -2.38 -15.35
N GLN A 84 17.91 -2.59 -14.06
CA GLN A 84 17.83 -3.91 -13.44
C GLN A 84 16.37 -4.38 -13.35
N LEU A 85 16.17 -5.67 -13.69
CA LEU A 85 14.86 -6.32 -13.53
C LEU A 85 14.48 -6.41 -12.06
N ILE A 86 13.23 -6.08 -11.75
CA ILE A 86 12.68 -6.19 -10.41
C ILE A 86 12.17 -7.61 -10.20
N ASN A 87 12.80 -8.35 -9.30
CA ASN A 87 12.40 -9.71 -8.98
C ASN A 87 11.58 -9.72 -7.69
N LYS A 88 10.69 -10.69 -7.56
CA LYS A 88 9.88 -10.89 -6.36
C LYS A 88 10.72 -11.01 -5.08
N LYS A 89 11.90 -11.66 -5.15
CA LYS A 89 12.86 -11.80 -4.04
C LYS A 89 13.50 -10.49 -3.56
N ASP A 90 13.46 -9.46 -4.40
CA ASP A 90 14.07 -8.16 -4.13
C ASP A 90 13.09 -7.19 -3.46
N ILE A 91 11.84 -7.65 -3.24
CA ILE A 91 10.75 -6.88 -2.67
C ILE A 91 10.29 -7.49 -1.36
N THR A 92 9.99 -6.63 -0.40
CA THR A 92 9.36 -6.98 0.87
C THR A 92 8.14 -6.09 1.11
N TRP A 93 7.24 -6.51 1.99
CA TRP A 93 6.07 -5.73 2.38
C TRP A 93 6.38 -4.88 3.59
N ARG A 94 6.03 -3.61 3.54
CA ARG A 94 6.17 -2.68 4.65
C ARG A 94 4.85 -1.97 4.91
N LYS A 95 4.43 -1.94 6.17
CA LYS A 95 3.27 -1.16 6.62
C LYS A 95 3.59 0.34 6.50
N VAL A 96 2.77 1.07 5.77
CA VAL A 96 2.96 2.49 5.48
C VAL A 96 1.68 3.26 5.78
N ARG A 97 1.82 4.40 6.45
CA ARG A 97 0.71 5.34 6.63
C ARG A 97 0.34 5.96 5.30
N ILE A 98 -0.94 5.85 4.93
CA ILE A 98 -1.45 6.53 3.74
C ILE A 98 -1.50 8.04 4.01
N LYS A 99 -0.86 8.79 3.14
CA LYS A 99 -0.98 10.24 3.05
C LYS A 99 -1.46 10.60 1.64
N GLN A 100 -2.04 11.79 1.45
CA GLN A 100 -2.43 12.29 0.12
C GLN A 100 -1.29 12.22 -0.93
N GLN A 101 -0.03 12.21 -0.51
CA GLN A 101 1.15 12.11 -1.39
C GLN A 101 1.44 10.68 -1.91
N SER A 102 0.61 9.70 -1.55
CA SER A 102 0.77 8.30 -1.99
C SER A 102 0.24 8.04 -3.41
N PHE A 103 -0.23 9.07 -4.14
CA PHE A 103 -0.63 8.93 -5.53
C PHE A 103 0.54 8.50 -6.42
N GLY A 104 0.28 7.52 -7.30
CA GLY A 104 1.28 6.98 -8.22
C GLY A 104 2.31 6.05 -7.59
N VAL A 105 2.11 5.65 -6.33
CA VAL A 105 2.91 4.61 -5.69
C VAL A 105 2.39 3.24 -6.09
N VAL A 106 3.32 2.31 -6.32
CA VAL A 106 3.00 0.91 -6.61
C VAL A 106 2.38 0.26 -5.36
N GLY A 107 1.18 -0.27 -5.50
CA GLY A 107 0.42 -0.88 -4.39
C GLY A 107 0.45 -2.40 -4.38
N SER A 108 0.79 -3.04 -5.50
CA SER A 108 0.75 -4.50 -5.61
C SER A 108 2.01 -5.06 -6.27
N MET A 109 2.23 -6.37 -6.05
CA MET A 109 3.38 -7.07 -6.62
C MET A 109 3.24 -7.21 -8.14
N GLU A 110 2.02 -7.38 -8.64
CA GLU A 110 1.72 -7.56 -10.06
C GLU A 110 2.19 -6.36 -10.89
N GLN A 111 2.09 -5.14 -10.31
CA GLN A 111 2.56 -3.92 -10.95
C GLN A 111 4.09 -3.82 -11.05
N LEU A 112 4.82 -4.67 -10.33
CA LEU A 112 6.30 -4.71 -10.33
C LEU A 112 6.85 -5.84 -11.21
N LEU A 113 6.07 -6.90 -11.40
CA LEU A 113 6.52 -8.02 -12.21
C LEU A 113 6.74 -7.58 -13.66
N ASP A 114 7.79 -8.14 -14.28
CA ASP A 114 8.18 -7.84 -15.67
C ASP A 114 8.53 -6.35 -15.91
N HIS A 115 8.86 -5.62 -14.82
CA HIS A 115 9.32 -4.24 -14.90
C HIS A 115 10.81 -4.13 -14.53
N VAL A 116 11.46 -3.17 -15.15
CA VAL A 116 12.83 -2.76 -14.81
C VAL A 116 12.83 -1.40 -14.14
N ALA A 117 13.77 -1.20 -13.24
CA ALA A 117 13.97 0.10 -12.61
C ALA A 117 14.42 1.15 -13.65
N LYS A 118 13.66 2.22 -13.83
CA LYS A 118 14.03 3.34 -14.71
C LYS A 118 15.15 4.18 -14.09
N ARG A 119 15.17 4.25 -12.75
CA ARG A 119 16.19 4.92 -11.93
C ARG A 119 16.52 4.05 -10.72
N PRO A 120 17.65 4.28 -10.02
CA PRO A 120 18.01 3.47 -8.86
C PRO A 120 16.93 3.51 -7.79
N LEU A 121 16.55 2.32 -7.28
CA LEU A 121 15.58 2.16 -6.19
C LEU A 121 16.34 1.88 -4.90
N THR A 122 16.02 2.65 -3.85
CA THR A 122 16.65 2.52 -2.54
C THR A 122 15.86 1.56 -1.66
N ALA A 123 16.55 0.72 -0.91
CA ALA A 123 15.94 -0.18 0.05
C ALA A 123 14.99 0.55 1.02
N GLY A 124 13.83 -0.05 1.28
CA GLY A 124 12.82 0.47 2.20
C GLY A 124 12.05 1.71 1.73
N ARG A 125 12.30 2.24 0.54
CA ARG A 125 11.55 3.37 -0.04
C ARG A 125 10.40 2.88 -0.91
N LEU A 126 9.29 3.61 -0.89
CA LEU A 126 8.14 3.36 -1.77
C LEU A 126 8.55 3.51 -3.24
N ILE A 127 8.10 2.56 -4.06
CA ILE A 127 8.32 2.57 -5.49
C ILE A 127 7.17 3.33 -6.15
N ARG A 128 7.47 4.24 -7.06
CA ARG A 128 6.44 4.93 -7.86
C ARG A 128 6.37 4.33 -9.26
N MET A 129 5.20 4.39 -9.89
CA MET A 129 5.03 3.97 -11.29
C MET A 129 5.99 4.71 -12.24
N SER A 130 6.34 5.96 -11.93
CA SER A 130 7.33 6.74 -12.70
C SER A 130 8.78 6.22 -12.58
N ASP A 131 9.07 5.39 -11.57
CA ASP A 131 10.40 4.86 -11.28
C ASP A 131 10.69 3.55 -12.03
N ILE A 132 9.66 2.97 -12.62
CA ILE A 132 9.71 1.69 -13.31
C ILE A 132 9.25 1.82 -14.76
N ARG A 133 9.59 0.84 -15.57
CA ARG A 133 9.11 0.69 -16.95
C ARG A 133 8.98 -0.79 -17.26
N PRO A 134 8.13 -1.19 -18.19
CA PRO A 134 8.08 -2.57 -18.66
C PRO A 134 9.45 -3.03 -19.17
N GLN A 135 9.77 -4.29 -18.96
CA GLN A 135 10.98 -4.90 -19.52
C GLN A 135 10.87 -4.95 -21.05
N GLN A 136 11.83 -4.37 -21.71
CA GLN A 136 11.94 -4.47 -23.15
C GLN A 136 12.65 -5.78 -23.49
N LEU A 137 11.93 -6.74 -24.05
CA LEU A 137 12.45 -8.05 -24.42
C LEU A 137 13.07 -8.05 -25.83
N ILE A 138 12.53 -7.23 -26.73
CA ILE A 138 12.94 -7.19 -28.13
C ILE A 138 13.34 -5.75 -28.46
N LYS A 139 14.53 -5.55 -28.99
CA LYS A 139 15.02 -4.24 -29.44
C LYS A 139 14.58 -4.00 -30.88
N LYS A 140 14.41 -2.71 -31.23
CA LYS A 140 14.18 -2.32 -32.63
C LYS A 140 15.34 -2.84 -33.51
N GLY A 141 15.01 -3.46 -34.66
CA GLY A 141 15.97 -4.03 -35.59
C GLY A 141 16.45 -5.44 -35.23
N GLU A 142 15.98 -6.02 -34.14
CA GLU A 142 16.36 -7.38 -33.74
C GLU A 142 15.60 -8.41 -34.56
N PHE A 143 16.32 -9.47 -34.97
CA PHE A 143 15.70 -10.63 -35.65
C PHE A 143 14.91 -11.46 -34.65
N VAL A 144 13.66 -11.73 -34.98
CA VAL A 144 12.75 -12.52 -34.15
C VAL A 144 12.19 -13.66 -34.96
N THR A 145 11.94 -14.79 -34.30
CA THR A 145 11.24 -15.91 -34.90
C THR A 145 9.84 -15.96 -34.29
N LEU A 146 8.84 -15.82 -35.15
CA LEU A 146 7.44 -15.93 -34.74
C LEU A 146 7.00 -17.37 -34.85
N HIS A 147 6.51 -17.95 -33.79
CA HIS A 147 5.94 -19.30 -33.74
C HIS A 147 4.43 -19.19 -33.51
N PHE A 148 3.67 -19.66 -34.45
CA PHE A 148 2.24 -19.89 -34.30
C PHE A 148 1.97 -21.36 -34.18
N LYS A 149 1.29 -21.80 -33.11
CA LYS A 149 0.92 -23.19 -32.91
C LYS A 149 -0.52 -23.28 -32.42
N ASN A 150 -1.33 -24.08 -33.12
CA ASN A 150 -2.64 -24.49 -32.67
C ASN A 150 -2.74 -26.02 -32.69
N LYS A 151 -3.96 -26.57 -32.45
CA LYS A 151 -4.18 -28.04 -32.41
C LYS A 151 -3.84 -28.78 -33.73
N THR A 152 -3.91 -28.10 -34.86
CA THR A 152 -3.81 -28.67 -36.19
C THR A 152 -2.63 -28.17 -37.02
N MET A 153 -2.04 -27.03 -36.66
CA MET A 153 -1.00 -26.37 -37.46
C MET A 153 0.08 -25.77 -36.60
N SER A 154 1.32 -25.88 -37.07
CA SER A 154 2.48 -25.16 -36.52
C SER A 154 3.15 -24.38 -37.64
N LEU A 155 3.27 -23.07 -37.48
CA LEU A 155 3.92 -22.17 -38.43
C LEU A 155 5.06 -21.45 -37.75
N SER A 156 6.21 -21.34 -38.44
CA SER A 156 7.35 -20.52 -37.95
C SER A 156 7.81 -19.63 -39.07
N THR A 157 8.02 -18.33 -38.75
CA THR A 157 8.56 -17.37 -39.71
C THR A 157 9.56 -16.44 -39.02
N ARG A 158 10.50 -15.90 -39.79
CA ARG A 158 11.47 -14.93 -39.33
C ARG A 158 11.01 -13.53 -39.70
N GLY A 159 11.23 -12.59 -38.81
CA GLY A 159 10.94 -11.18 -39.03
C GLY A 159 11.98 -10.29 -38.35
N VAL A 160 11.91 -9.02 -38.63
CA VAL A 160 12.72 -7.99 -37.96
C VAL A 160 11.78 -7.10 -37.18
N SER A 161 12.11 -6.83 -35.92
CA SER A 161 11.32 -5.94 -35.07
C SER A 161 11.38 -4.51 -35.58
N VAL A 162 10.24 -3.93 -35.94
CA VAL A 162 10.12 -2.54 -36.40
C VAL A 162 10.14 -1.57 -35.22
N GLU A 163 9.58 -2.01 -34.07
CA GLU A 163 9.52 -1.25 -32.84
C GLU A 163 9.98 -2.11 -31.65
N PRO A 164 10.40 -1.45 -30.54
CA PRO A 164 10.74 -2.19 -29.32
C PRO A 164 9.52 -2.92 -28.80
N GLY A 165 9.67 -4.23 -28.54
CA GLY A 165 8.63 -5.07 -27.96
C GLY A 165 8.77 -5.18 -26.43
N SER A 166 7.66 -5.02 -25.72
CA SER A 166 7.49 -5.46 -24.34
C SER A 166 6.52 -6.64 -24.30
N ARG A 167 6.58 -7.43 -23.24
CA ARG A 167 5.67 -8.55 -23.02
C ARG A 167 4.27 -8.05 -22.68
#